data_25a26799cc63e0d289c852ee60ddec82
#
_entry.id   25a26799cc63e0d289c852ee60ddec82
#
_cell.length_a   1.000
_cell.length_b   1.000
_cell.length_c   1.000
_cell.angle_alpha   90.00
_cell.angle_beta   90.00
_cell.angle_gamma   90.00
#
_symmetry.space_group_name_H-M   'P 1'
#
loop_
_entity.id
_entity.type
_entity.pdbx_description
1 polymer ?
#
loop_
_entity_poly.entity_id
_entity_poly.type
_entity_poly.pdbx_seq_one_letter_code
_entity_poly.pdbx_strand_id
1 'polypeptide(L)'
;ISQFSKEFLSVWNGVVMGGGVGLSIYGDHRLATDNSKFAMPESAIGFFPDVGGSYFLSNLPGNIGKYIGLTGEVLGLNELIFFGLATHYFKSNKIEDVKEKFITRGEISHDNFEVKNDTYLIKNMNLINELFNGNIQTIITNLKSHNSEFSKKILDILLVKCPMSLAISTKLIDDAKGKSLKECLETEFQLSQKIVYRSDFDNGVNSVLISKDHNPIWEPSKIDEINIEDLDFYFETHTENLYL
;
A
#
# COMPACT_ATOMS: atom_id res chain seq x y z
N ILE A 1 4.33 -17.69 -2.51
CA ILE A 1 5.46 -17.05 -3.19
C ILE A 1 6.62 -16.90 -2.22
N SER A 2 6.44 -16.26 -1.07
CA SER A 2 7.50 -16.05 -0.08
C SER A 2 8.20 -17.33 0.42
N GLN A 3 7.57 -18.49 0.29
CA GLN A 3 8.11 -19.80 0.65
C GLN A 3 8.38 -20.68 -0.58
N PHE A 4 8.30 -20.13 -1.78
CA PHE A 4 8.56 -20.89 -2.99
C PHE A 4 10.05 -21.21 -3.08
N SER A 5 10.38 -22.50 -3.28
CA SER A 5 11.75 -23.01 -3.19
C SER A 5 12.65 -22.70 -4.38
N LYS A 6 12.12 -22.06 -5.41
CA LYS A 6 12.85 -21.64 -6.60
C LYS A 6 12.81 -20.13 -6.74
N GLU A 7 13.77 -19.55 -7.43
CA GLU A 7 13.79 -18.11 -7.72
C GLU A 7 12.53 -17.68 -8.46
N PHE A 8 11.92 -16.60 -7.99
CA PHE A 8 10.70 -16.04 -8.51
C PHE A 8 10.93 -14.63 -9.06
N LEU A 9 10.74 -14.49 -10.36
CA LEU A 9 10.87 -13.21 -11.06
C LEU A 9 9.49 -12.58 -11.28
N SER A 10 9.28 -11.39 -10.71
CA SER A 10 8.14 -10.53 -10.98
C SER A 10 8.52 -9.42 -11.94
N VAL A 11 7.72 -9.20 -12.98
CA VAL A 11 7.97 -8.14 -13.96
C VAL A 11 6.88 -7.06 -13.85
N TRP A 12 7.29 -5.86 -13.46
CA TRP A 12 6.43 -4.70 -13.30
C TRP A 12 6.59 -3.75 -14.50
N ASN A 13 5.76 -3.95 -15.53
CA ASN A 13 5.78 -3.13 -16.74
C ASN A 13 4.41 -2.51 -17.00
N GLY A 14 4.02 -1.59 -16.14
CA GLY A 14 2.71 -0.96 -16.14
C GLY A 14 2.14 -0.87 -14.73
N VAL A 15 0.83 -1.04 -14.60
CA VAL A 15 0.10 -0.93 -13.32
C VAL A 15 0.32 -2.19 -12.48
N VAL A 16 0.76 -1.98 -11.22
CA VAL A 16 0.92 -3.00 -10.18
C VAL A 16 0.23 -2.48 -8.93
N MET A 17 -1.01 -2.91 -8.69
CA MET A 17 -1.86 -2.41 -7.61
C MET A 17 -2.64 -3.56 -6.97
N GLY A 18 -3.00 -3.41 -5.68
CA GLY A 18 -3.82 -4.37 -4.95
C GLY A 18 -3.30 -5.80 -5.04
N GLY A 19 -4.12 -6.75 -5.48
CA GLY A 19 -3.75 -8.17 -5.65
C GLY A 19 -2.51 -8.40 -6.53
N GLY A 20 -2.25 -7.52 -7.52
CA GLY A 20 -1.03 -7.58 -8.33
C GLY A 20 0.24 -7.32 -7.52
N VAL A 21 0.17 -6.49 -6.50
CA VAL A 21 1.27 -6.30 -5.53
C VAL A 21 1.48 -7.58 -4.74
N GLY A 22 0.43 -8.15 -4.15
CA GLY A 22 0.54 -9.36 -3.32
C GLY A 22 1.12 -10.57 -4.06
N LEU A 23 0.81 -10.72 -5.35
CA LEU A 23 1.36 -11.79 -6.20
C LEU A 23 2.82 -11.55 -6.63
N SER A 24 3.40 -10.39 -6.35
CA SER A 24 4.70 -10.02 -6.92
C SER A 24 5.72 -9.47 -5.94
N ILE A 25 5.29 -8.78 -4.87
CA ILE A 25 6.18 -8.06 -3.94
C ILE A 25 7.10 -9.00 -3.14
N TYR A 26 6.69 -10.25 -2.95
CA TYR A 26 7.43 -11.27 -2.19
C TYR A 26 8.28 -12.18 -3.07
N GLY A 27 8.42 -11.89 -4.36
CA GLY A 27 9.35 -12.57 -5.24
C GLY A 27 10.80 -12.13 -4.98
N ASP A 28 11.75 -13.00 -5.31
CA ASP A 28 13.18 -12.72 -5.12
C ASP A 28 13.64 -11.56 -5.98
N HIS A 29 13.15 -11.52 -7.22
CA HIS A 29 13.48 -10.52 -8.21
C HIS A 29 12.23 -9.74 -8.61
N ARG A 30 12.18 -8.46 -8.25
CA ARG A 30 11.11 -7.53 -8.60
C ARG A 30 11.66 -6.52 -9.59
N LEU A 31 11.34 -6.77 -10.85
CA LEU A 31 11.86 -6.05 -12.00
C LEU A 31 10.93 -4.90 -12.35
N ALA A 32 11.35 -3.67 -12.16
CA ALA A 32 10.61 -2.48 -12.56
C ALA A 32 11.13 -1.90 -13.87
N THR A 33 10.25 -1.22 -14.59
CA THR A 33 10.56 -0.49 -15.82
C THR A 33 10.18 0.98 -15.70
N ASP A 34 10.52 1.76 -16.72
CA ASP A 34 10.07 3.14 -16.89
C ASP A 34 8.54 3.30 -16.94
N ASN A 35 7.79 2.22 -17.22
CA ASN A 35 6.33 2.22 -17.24
C ASN A 35 5.68 1.84 -15.91
N SER A 36 6.46 1.43 -14.89
CA SER A 36 5.93 0.91 -13.62
C SER A 36 5.13 1.97 -12.88
N LYS A 37 3.93 1.57 -12.43
CA LYS A 37 3.04 2.39 -11.59
C LYS A 37 2.51 1.50 -10.46
N PHE A 38 3.01 1.74 -9.26
CA PHE A 38 2.69 0.96 -8.07
C PHE A 38 1.82 1.78 -7.12
N ALA A 39 0.78 1.17 -6.57
CA ALA A 39 -0.01 1.78 -5.49
C ALA A 39 -0.74 0.74 -4.66
N MET A 40 -1.14 1.15 -3.45
CA MET A 40 -2.09 0.45 -2.56
C MET A 40 -3.32 1.36 -2.39
N PRO A 41 -4.31 1.33 -3.32
CA PRO A 41 -5.40 2.29 -3.37
C PRO A 41 -6.65 1.86 -2.59
N GLU A 42 -6.58 0.82 -1.75
CA GLU A 42 -7.70 0.11 -1.13
C GLU A 42 -8.60 1.04 -0.30
N SER A 43 -8.05 2.10 0.30
CA SER A 43 -8.81 3.10 1.06
C SER A 43 -9.85 3.86 0.22
N ALA A 44 -9.72 3.84 -1.12
CA ALA A 44 -10.68 4.44 -2.03
C ALA A 44 -11.90 3.54 -2.32
N ILE A 45 -11.83 2.26 -1.94
CA ILE A 45 -12.92 1.29 -2.17
C ILE A 45 -13.48 0.72 -0.85
N GLY A 46 -13.26 1.39 0.29
CA GLY A 46 -13.76 0.92 1.57
C GLY A 46 -13.01 -0.29 2.13
N PHE A 47 -11.77 -0.50 1.71
CA PHE A 47 -10.92 -1.61 2.13
C PHE A 47 -9.61 -1.11 2.74
N PHE A 48 -8.67 -1.99 3.03
CA PHE A 48 -7.35 -1.70 3.60
C PHE A 48 -6.26 -2.38 2.76
N PRO A 49 -4.99 -1.94 2.84
CA PRO A 49 -3.86 -2.61 2.20
C PRO A 49 -3.71 -4.05 2.71
N ASP A 50 -4.18 -5.01 1.90
CA ASP A 50 -4.15 -6.44 2.16
C ASP A 50 -2.98 -7.14 1.44
N VAL A 51 -3.07 -8.44 1.27
CA VAL A 51 -2.10 -9.31 0.55
C VAL A 51 -0.66 -9.20 1.06
N GLY A 52 -0.49 -9.01 2.36
CA GLY A 52 0.79 -8.73 3.00
C GLY A 52 1.15 -7.25 2.95
N GLY A 53 0.21 -6.38 2.58
CA GLY A 53 0.40 -4.93 2.50
C GLY A 53 0.90 -4.35 3.80
N SER A 54 0.31 -4.76 4.92
CA SER A 54 0.73 -4.30 6.25
C SER A 54 2.19 -4.64 6.55
N TYR A 55 2.67 -5.82 6.13
CA TYR A 55 4.05 -6.23 6.34
C TYR A 55 5.04 -5.35 5.59
N PHE A 56 4.93 -5.23 4.25
CA PHE A 56 5.92 -4.46 3.52
C PHE A 56 5.81 -2.95 3.79
N LEU A 57 4.60 -2.42 4.00
CA LEU A 57 4.41 -1.01 4.33
C LEU A 57 4.99 -0.67 5.71
N SER A 58 4.81 -1.51 6.72
CA SER A 58 5.37 -1.27 8.07
C SER A 58 6.90 -1.33 8.11
N ASN A 59 7.52 -1.98 7.13
CA ASN A 59 8.98 -2.08 6.99
C ASN A 59 9.60 -0.93 6.17
N LEU A 60 8.80 -0.03 5.59
CA LEU A 60 9.32 1.16 4.94
C LEU A 60 9.82 2.20 5.98
N PRO A 61 10.76 3.08 5.61
CA PRO A 61 11.36 4.04 6.53
C PRO A 61 10.32 4.96 7.18
N GLY A 62 10.36 5.07 8.49
CA GLY A 62 9.52 6.01 9.26
C GLY A 62 8.02 5.76 9.07
N ASN A 63 7.28 6.78 8.61
CA ASN A 63 5.84 6.74 8.34
C ASN A 63 5.51 6.70 6.84
N ILE A 64 6.48 6.41 5.98
CA ILE A 64 6.27 6.33 4.51
C ILE A 64 5.24 5.26 4.16
N GLY A 65 5.26 4.12 4.85
CA GLY A 65 4.26 3.08 4.63
C GLY A 65 2.84 3.53 4.93
N LYS A 66 2.62 4.25 6.04
CA LYS A 66 1.31 4.86 6.33
C LYS A 66 0.90 5.85 5.23
N TYR A 67 1.82 6.72 4.84
CA TYR A 67 1.56 7.68 3.76
C TYR A 67 1.07 6.96 2.50
N ILE A 68 1.79 5.94 2.03
CA ILE A 68 1.44 5.18 0.82
C ILE A 68 0.10 4.46 1.00
N GLY A 69 -0.11 3.74 2.10
CA GLY A 69 -1.31 2.95 2.34
C GLY A 69 -2.57 3.79 2.57
N LEU A 70 -2.44 5.01 3.12
CA LEU A 70 -3.58 5.89 3.37
C LEU A 70 -3.94 6.74 2.14
N THR A 71 -2.94 7.28 1.45
CA THR A 71 -3.18 8.14 0.28
C THR A 71 -3.49 7.35 -0.98
N GLY A 72 -2.95 6.15 -1.12
CA GLY A 72 -2.97 5.39 -2.38
C GLY A 72 -2.16 6.07 -3.48
N GLU A 73 -1.14 6.88 -3.13
CA GLU A 73 -0.31 7.57 -4.11
C GLU A 73 0.43 6.58 -5.01
N VAL A 74 0.49 6.93 -6.30
CA VAL A 74 1.16 6.11 -7.31
C VAL A 74 2.65 6.37 -7.27
N LEU A 75 3.43 5.35 -6.95
CA LEU A 75 4.89 5.36 -6.98
C LEU A 75 5.38 5.02 -8.39
N GLY A 76 6.36 5.79 -8.86
CA GLY A 76 7.08 5.51 -10.09
C GLY A 76 8.38 4.74 -9.85
N LEU A 77 9.09 4.47 -10.95
CA LEU A 77 10.36 3.73 -10.92
C LEU A 77 11.35 4.26 -9.88
N ASN A 78 11.47 5.57 -9.74
CA ASN A 78 12.46 6.18 -8.85
C ASN A 78 12.19 5.83 -7.38
N GLU A 79 10.94 5.98 -6.92
CA GLU A 79 10.52 5.63 -5.57
C GLU A 79 10.60 4.11 -5.34
N LEU A 80 10.26 3.30 -6.35
CA LEU A 80 10.32 1.85 -6.25
C LEU A 80 11.75 1.35 -5.97
N ILE A 81 12.73 1.90 -6.66
CA ILE A 81 14.14 1.56 -6.43
C ILE A 81 14.65 2.20 -5.12
N PHE A 82 14.30 3.46 -4.86
CA PHE A 82 14.74 4.17 -3.65
C PHE A 82 14.30 3.46 -2.37
N PHE A 83 13.05 3.00 -2.31
CA PHE A 83 12.50 2.30 -1.14
C PHE A 83 12.77 0.78 -1.14
N GLY A 84 13.46 0.25 -2.15
CA GLY A 84 13.74 -1.18 -2.26
C GLY A 84 12.50 -2.05 -2.54
N LEU A 85 11.40 -1.44 -2.99
CA LEU A 85 10.21 -2.16 -3.44
C LEU A 85 10.50 -2.93 -4.73
N ALA A 86 11.23 -2.34 -5.67
CA ALA A 86 11.82 -3.05 -6.80
C ALA A 86 13.31 -3.34 -6.55
N THR A 87 13.78 -4.51 -7.00
CA THR A 87 15.16 -4.95 -6.85
C THR A 87 16.02 -4.67 -8.08
N HIS A 88 15.38 -4.58 -9.26
CA HIS A 88 16.07 -4.41 -10.54
C HIS A 88 15.32 -3.41 -11.42
N TYR A 89 16.09 -2.72 -12.25
CA TYR A 89 15.56 -1.87 -13.31
C TYR A 89 15.96 -2.38 -14.69
N PHE A 90 15.02 -2.33 -15.62
CA PHE A 90 15.27 -2.51 -17.05
C PHE A 90 14.43 -1.53 -17.88
N LYS A 91 14.96 -1.15 -19.02
CA LYS A 91 14.15 -0.47 -20.04
C LYS A 91 13.06 -1.41 -20.54
N SER A 92 11.85 -0.89 -20.69
CA SER A 92 10.66 -1.67 -21.06
C SER A 92 10.85 -2.49 -22.34
N ASN A 93 11.67 -2.03 -23.29
CA ASN A 93 11.96 -2.74 -24.52
C ASN A 93 12.91 -3.95 -24.37
N LYS A 94 13.49 -4.18 -23.18
CA LYS A 94 14.41 -5.29 -22.91
C LYS A 94 13.76 -6.45 -22.16
N ILE A 95 12.49 -6.33 -21.76
CA ILE A 95 11.83 -7.29 -20.87
C ILE A 95 11.87 -8.72 -21.40
N GLU A 96 11.60 -8.92 -22.68
CA GLU A 96 11.55 -10.26 -23.27
C GLU A 96 12.93 -10.92 -23.28
N ASP A 97 14.01 -10.17 -23.56
CA ASP A 97 15.38 -10.67 -23.48
C ASP A 97 15.75 -11.07 -22.03
N VAL A 98 15.33 -10.27 -21.04
CA VAL A 98 15.56 -10.56 -19.62
C VAL A 98 14.81 -11.82 -19.18
N LYS A 99 13.55 -11.96 -19.56
CA LYS A 99 12.74 -13.16 -19.28
C LYS A 99 13.37 -14.41 -19.88
N GLU A 100 13.80 -14.35 -21.14
CA GLU A 100 14.42 -15.47 -21.84
C GLU A 100 15.71 -15.89 -21.15
N LYS A 101 16.58 -14.95 -20.78
CA LYS A 101 17.82 -15.24 -20.05
C LYS A 101 17.58 -15.85 -18.68
N PHE A 102 16.58 -15.32 -17.94
CA PHE A 102 16.20 -15.89 -16.66
C PHE A 102 15.68 -17.32 -16.78
N ILE A 103 14.79 -17.58 -17.73
CA ILE A 103 14.20 -18.92 -17.94
C ILE A 103 15.24 -19.92 -18.42
N THR A 104 16.16 -19.51 -19.32
CA THR A 104 17.10 -20.45 -19.94
C THR A 104 18.37 -20.65 -19.16
N ARG A 105 18.81 -19.65 -18.38
CA ARG A 105 20.12 -19.63 -17.73
C ARG A 105 20.08 -19.34 -16.23
N GLY A 106 18.92 -18.92 -15.68
CA GLY A 106 18.82 -18.42 -14.30
C GLY A 106 19.58 -17.12 -14.08
N GLU A 107 19.87 -16.36 -15.15
CA GLU A 107 20.67 -15.15 -15.07
C GLU A 107 19.78 -13.90 -15.09
N ILE A 108 20.01 -12.99 -14.14
CA ILE A 108 19.46 -11.63 -14.16
C ILE A 108 20.62 -10.64 -14.21
N SER A 109 20.73 -9.90 -15.30
CA SER A 109 21.49 -8.66 -15.34
C SER A 109 20.53 -7.49 -15.10
N HIS A 110 21.01 -6.31 -14.78
CA HIS A 110 20.19 -5.11 -14.62
C HIS A 110 20.81 -3.93 -15.37
N ASP A 111 19.97 -3.01 -15.79
CA ASP A 111 20.43 -1.72 -16.31
C ASP A 111 20.80 -0.82 -15.12
N ASN A 112 21.79 0.04 -15.31
CA ASN A 112 22.12 1.04 -14.30
C ASN A 112 21.00 2.07 -14.19
N PHE A 113 20.56 2.34 -12.97
CA PHE A 113 19.59 3.38 -12.66
C PHE A 113 20.16 4.31 -11.59
N GLU A 114 20.22 5.58 -11.92
CA GLU A 114 20.61 6.61 -10.96
C GLU A 114 19.38 7.11 -10.24
N VAL A 115 19.29 6.79 -8.95
CA VAL A 115 18.17 7.20 -8.10
C VAL A 115 18.24 8.71 -7.84
N LYS A 116 17.17 9.41 -8.14
CA LYS A 116 17.01 10.83 -7.87
C LYS A 116 16.46 11.05 -6.46
N ASN A 117 17.18 11.83 -5.66
CA ASN A 117 16.76 12.16 -4.28
C ASN A 117 15.85 13.40 -4.23
N ASP A 118 15.37 13.88 -5.36
CA ASP A 118 14.65 15.13 -5.49
C ASP A 118 13.20 14.99 -5.96
N THR A 119 12.66 13.77 -5.98
CA THR A 119 11.25 13.55 -6.27
C THR A 119 10.37 14.10 -5.14
N TYR A 120 9.12 14.36 -5.44
CA TYR A 120 8.19 14.97 -4.50
C TYR A 120 8.07 14.20 -3.18
N LEU A 121 7.92 12.88 -3.26
CA LEU A 121 7.82 12.02 -2.07
C LEU A 121 9.11 12.04 -1.24
N ILE A 122 10.25 11.86 -1.90
CA ILE A 122 11.56 11.79 -1.21
C ILE A 122 11.91 13.12 -0.54
N LYS A 123 11.67 14.25 -1.20
CA LYS A 123 11.86 15.58 -0.60
C LYS A 123 11.02 15.82 0.65
N ASN A 124 9.85 15.23 0.72
CA ASN A 124 8.92 15.43 1.83
C ASN A 124 9.00 14.34 2.91
N MET A 125 9.96 13.39 2.85
CA MET A 125 10.04 12.26 3.80
C MET A 125 10.06 12.71 5.27
N ASN A 126 10.82 13.74 5.62
CA ASN A 126 10.89 14.23 6.99
C ASN A 126 9.53 14.78 7.44
N LEU A 127 8.87 15.53 6.57
CA LEU A 127 7.55 16.08 6.84
C LEU A 127 6.47 14.99 6.94
N ILE A 128 6.55 13.95 6.09
CA ILE A 128 5.68 12.77 6.18
C ILE A 128 5.89 12.08 7.53
N ASN A 129 7.13 11.87 7.95
CA ASN A 129 7.43 11.23 9.23
C ASN A 129 6.86 11.99 10.43
N GLU A 130 6.86 13.32 10.37
CA GLU A 130 6.26 14.18 11.38
C GLU A 130 4.73 14.10 11.35
N LEU A 131 4.12 14.34 10.19
CA LEU A 131 2.68 14.51 10.06
C LEU A 131 1.89 13.19 10.15
N PHE A 132 2.48 12.06 9.73
CA PHE A 132 1.84 10.75 9.76
C PHE A 132 2.14 9.95 11.05
N ASN A 133 2.54 10.64 12.11
CA ASN A 133 2.72 10.05 13.43
C ASN A 133 1.39 9.97 14.18
N GLY A 134 1.11 8.82 14.82
CA GLY A 134 -0.11 8.56 15.58
C GLY A 134 -1.24 7.93 14.77
N ASN A 135 -2.46 7.91 15.36
CA ASN A 135 -3.67 7.42 14.72
C ASN A 135 -4.22 8.39 13.66
N ILE A 136 -5.25 7.99 12.92
CA ILE A 136 -5.78 8.80 11.82
C ILE A 136 -6.28 10.18 12.27
N GLN A 137 -6.92 10.29 13.43
CA GLN A 137 -7.41 11.57 13.96
C GLN A 137 -6.24 12.52 14.28
N THR A 138 -5.15 11.97 14.83
CA THR A 138 -3.91 12.71 15.06
C THR A 138 -3.27 13.16 13.74
N ILE A 139 -3.19 12.28 12.74
CA ILE A 139 -2.67 12.60 11.41
C ILE A 139 -3.46 13.76 10.78
N ILE A 140 -4.78 13.69 10.80
CA ILE A 140 -5.65 14.78 10.29
C ILE A 140 -5.42 16.09 11.04
N THR A 141 -5.26 16.03 12.36
CA THR A 141 -4.96 17.20 13.20
C THR A 141 -3.61 17.81 12.84
N ASN A 142 -2.57 16.98 12.68
CA ASN A 142 -1.23 17.41 12.28
C ASN A 142 -1.25 18.09 10.91
N LEU A 143 -1.93 17.48 9.92
CA LEU A 143 -2.07 18.04 8.58
C LEU A 143 -2.79 19.39 8.58
N LYS A 144 -3.89 19.52 9.33
CA LYS A 144 -4.63 20.79 9.49
C LYS A 144 -3.77 21.88 10.15
N SER A 145 -3.03 21.51 11.18
CA SER A 145 -2.21 22.46 11.97
C SER A 145 -0.98 22.95 11.22
N HIS A 146 -0.34 22.09 10.42
CA HIS A 146 0.88 22.43 9.68
C HIS A 146 0.64 23.45 8.57
N ASN A 147 -0.53 23.43 7.93
CA ASN A 147 -1.02 24.43 6.96
C ASN A 147 -0.07 24.75 5.78
N SER A 148 0.84 23.84 5.41
CA SER A 148 1.67 23.96 4.20
C SER A 148 0.89 23.55 2.94
N GLU A 149 1.42 23.86 1.77
CA GLU A 149 0.88 23.37 0.50
C GLU A 149 0.84 21.83 0.46
N PHE A 150 1.91 21.19 0.95
CA PHE A 150 1.97 19.73 1.08
C PHE A 150 0.82 19.21 1.96
N SER A 151 0.68 19.72 3.19
CA SER A 151 -0.33 19.22 4.12
C SER A 151 -1.76 19.42 3.63
N LYS A 152 -2.03 20.56 2.97
CA LYS A 152 -3.35 20.83 2.34
C LYS A 152 -3.67 19.82 1.25
N LYS A 153 -2.74 19.60 0.32
CA LYS A 153 -2.89 18.62 -0.75
C LYS A 153 -3.18 17.21 -0.20
N ILE A 154 -2.41 16.78 0.81
CA ILE A 154 -2.59 15.46 1.41
C ILE A 154 -3.92 15.37 2.18
N LEU A 155 -4.29 16.42 2.90
CA LEU A 155 -5.58 16.48 3.58
C LEU A 155 -6.74 16.31 2.60
N ASP A 156 -6.72 17.00 1.47
CA ASP A 156 -7.75 16.88 0.42
C ASP A 156 -7.83 15.44 -0.12
N ILE A 157 -6.69 14.77 -0.30
CA ILE A 157 -6.65 13.36 -0.71
C ILE A 157 -7.29 12.45 0.35
N LEU A 158 -6.98 12.64 1.63
CA LEU A 158 -7.48 11.77 2.70
C LEU A 158 -8.98 11.99 2.96
N LEU A 159 -9.48 13.22 2.85
CA LEU A 159 -10.89 13.54 3.15
C LEU A 159 -11.89 12.94 2.16
N VAL A 160 -11.48 12.48 0.99
CA VAL A 160 -12.34 11.78 0.03
C VAL A 160 -12.27 10.25 0.15
N LYS A 161 -11.34 9.73 0.97
CA LYS A 161 -11.22 8.29 1.22
C LYS A 161 -12.23 7.82 2.27
N CYS A 162 -12.45 6.51 2.33
CA CYS A 162 -13.29 5.90 3.35
C CYS A 162 -12.69 6.13 4.75
N PRO A 163 -13.39 6.84 5.66
CA PRO A 163 -12.86 7.14 6.99
C PRO A 163 -12.50 5.89 7.79
N MET A 164 -13.37 4.86 7.77
CA MET A 164 -13.10 3.61 8.47
C MET A 164 -11.87 2.88 7.89
N SER A 165 -11.72 2.86 6.56
CA SER A 165 -10.53 2.29 5.92
C SER A 165 -9.25 3.00 6.34
N LEU A 166 -9.26 4.33 6.43
CA LEU A 166 -8.10 5.09 6.91
C LEU A 166 -7.75 4.74 8.35
N ALA A 167 -8.74 4.62 9.23
CA ALA A 167 -8.53 4.27 10.64
C ALA A 167 -7.96 2.86 10.80
N ILE A 168 -8.55 1.89 10.13
CA ILE A 168 -8.11 0.49 10.13
C ILE A 168 -6.70 0.38 9.53
N SER A 169 -6.44 0.99 8.38
CA SER A 169 -5.12 0.93 7.72
C SER A 169 -4.03 1.54 8.58
N THR A 170 -4.32 2.64 9.29
CA THR A 170 -3.36 3.26 10.20
C THR A 170 -2.97 2.30 11.32
N LYS A 171 -3.97 1.72 12.02
CA LYS A 171 -3.73 0.76 13.10
C LYS A 171 -3.05 -0.50 12.57
N LEU A 172 -3.50 -1.05 11.45
CA LEU A 172 -2.94 -2.26 10.85
C LEU A 172 -1.45 -2.12 10.53
N ILE A 173 -1.04 -1.00 9.92
CA ILE A 173 0.36 -0.76 9.56
C ILE A 173 1.22 -0.53 10.82
N ASP A 174 0.69 0.18 11.83
CA ASP A 174 1.41 0.36 13.09
C ASP A 174 1.60 -0.96 13.85
N ASP A 175 0.56 -1.77 13.94
CA ASP A 175 0.56 -3.05 14.64
C ASP A 175 1.40 -4.13 13.91
N ALA A 176 1.68 -3.93 12.63
CA ALA A 176 2.50 -4.85 11.81
C ALA A 176 4.02 -4.70 12.07
N LYS A 177 4.46 -3.61 12.71
CA LYS A 177 5.88 -3.39 12.99
C LYS A 177 6.47 -4.51 13.84
N GLY A 178 7.51 -5.16 13.30
CA GLY A 178 8.23 -6.26 13.97
C GLY A 178 7.53 -7.62 13.89
N LYS A 179 6.35 -7.71 13.27
CA LYS A 179 5.68 -8.99 13.01
C LYS A 179 6.25 -9.66 11.75
N SER A 180 6.10 -10.98 11.68
CA SER A 180 6.38 -11.76 10.47
C SER A 180 5.31 -11.55 9.41
N LEU A 181 5.63 -11.87 8.14
CA LEU A 181 4.67 -11.87 7.05
C LEU A 181 3.45 -12.76 7.35
N LYS A 182 3.68 -13.92 7.98
CA LYS A 182 2.60 -14.85 8.38
C LYS A 182 1.62 -14.18 9.34
N GLU A 183 2.11 -13.57 10.42
CA GLU A 183 1.27 -12.87 11.41
C GLU A 183 0.50 -11.70 10.78
N CYS A 184 1.13 -10.97 9.85
CA CYS A 184 0.46 -9.90 9.11
C CYS A 184 -0.67 -10.43 8.23
N LEU A 185 -0.43 -11.50 7.46
CA LEU A 185 -1.43 -12.14 6.61
C LEU A 185 -2.60 -12.72 7.43
N GLU A 186 -2.32 -13.31 8.60
CA GLU A 186 -3.36 -13.78 9.52
C GLU A 186 -4.23 -12.62 10.02
N THR A 187 -3.61 -11.49 10.43
CA THR A 187 -4.34 -10.29 10.84
C THR A 187 -5.20 -9.73 9.70
N GLU A 188 -4.63 -9.60 8.51
CA GLU A 188 -5.34 -9.12 7.31
C GLU A 188 -6.51 -10.03 6.95
N PHE A 189 -6.36 -11.34 7.06
CA PHE A 189 -7.43 -12.31 6.81
C PHE A 189 -8.57 -12.15 7.84
N GLN A 190 -8.25 -11.99 9.13
CA GLN A 190 -9.25 -11.73 10.17
C GLN A 190 -10.03 -10.44 9.90
N LEU A 191 -9.33 -9.37 9.52
CA LEU A 191 -9.95 -8.09 9.14
C LEU A 191 -10.87 -8.24 7.93
N SER A 192 -10.43 -8.95 6.89
CA SER A 192 -11.18 -9.10 5.64
C SER A 192 -12.55 -9.74 5.87
N GLN A 193 -12.65 -10.71 6.79
CA GLN A 193 -13.89 -11.39 7.14
C GLN A 193 -14.97 -10.46 7.75
N LYS A 194 -14.57 -9.30 8.26
CA LYS A 194 -15.48 -8.30 8.82
C LYS A 194 -15.71 -7.11 7.87
N ILE A 195 -14.65 -6.67 7.21
CA ILE A 195 -14.69 -5.47 6.37
C ILE A 195 -15.50 -5.66 5.09
N VAL A 196 -15.47 -6.86 4.48
CA VAL A 196 -16.25 -7.13 3.26
C VAL A 196 -17.76 -7.07 3.45
N TYR A 197 -18.25 -7.12 4.68
CA TYR A 197 -19.68 -6.97 5.00
C TYR A 197 -20.10 -5.54 5.34
N ARG A 198 -19.19 -4.58 5.30
CA ARG A 198 -19.53 -3.17 5.51
C ARG A 198 -20.12 -2.57 4.24
N SER A 199 -21.11 -1.69 4.43
CA SER A 199 -21.66 -0.87 3.34
C SER A 199 -20.60 -0.04 2.61
N ASP A 200 -19.53 0.35 3.31
CA ASP A 200 -18.39 1.07 2.72
C ASP A 200 -17.71 0.29 1.59
N PHE A 201 -17.51 -1.03 1.78
CA PHE A 201 -16.90 -1.88 0.77
C PHE A 201 -17.79 -1.98 -0.48
N ASP A 202 -19.07 -2.27 -0.30
CA ASP A 202 -20.02 -2.34 -1.41
C ASP A 202 -20.13 -1.01 -2.16
N ASN A 203 -20.27 0.11 -1.44
CA ASN A 203 -20.34 1.45 -2.02
C ASN A 203 -19.05 1.83 -2.75
N GLY A 204 -17.90 1.55 -2.15
CA GLY A 204 -16.60 1.84 -2.74
C GLY A 204 -16.34 1.03 -4.00
N VAL A 205 -16.55 -0.28 -3.97
CA VAL A 205 -16.42 -1.16 -5.13
C VAL A 205 -17.37 -0.72 -6.25
N ASN A 206 -18.65 -0.47 -5.92
CA ASN A 206 -19.61 -0.01 -6.92
C ASN A 206 -19.19 1.31 -7.55
N SER A 207 -18.87 2.32 -6.75
CA SER A 207 -18.57 3.68 -7.23
C SER A 207 -17.26 3.75 -8.01
N VAL A 208 -16.20 3.05 -7.56
CA VAL A 208 -14.87 3.18 -8.17
C VAL A 208 -14.65 2.18 -9.30
N LEU A 209 -15.15 0.94 -9.17
CA LEU A 209 -14.80 -0.14 -10.09
C LEU A 209 -15.93 -0.48 -11.08
N ILE A 210 -17.21 -0.34 -10.66
CA ILE A 210 -18.38 -0.75 -11.47
C ILE A 210 -18.96 0.45 -12.21
N SER A 211 -19.59 1.40 -11.48
CA SER A 211 -20.23 2.59 -12.08
C SER A 211 -19.23 3.63 -12.56
N LYS A 212 -18.07 3.71 -11.89
CA LYS A 212 -16.98 4.66 -12.17
C LYS A 212 -17.41 6.12 -12.06
N ASP A 213 -18.40 6.40 -11.20
CA ASP A 213 -18.84 7.76 -10.86
C ASP A 213 -17.92 8.45 -9.85
N HIS A 214 -17.08 7.66 -9.16
CA HIS A 214 -16.09 8.13 -8.16
C HIS A 214 -16.72 8.97 -7.05
N ASN A 215 -17.95 8.64 -6.66
CA ASN A 215 -18.71 9.33 -5.60
C ASN A 215 -19.27 8.35 -4.56
N PRO A 216 -18.41 7.58 -3.86
CA PRO A 216 -18.88 6.62 -2.87
C PRO A 216 -19.48 7.31 -1.65
N ILE A 217 -20.42 6.63 -0.99
CA ILE A 217 -21.02 7.07 0.28
C ILE A 217 -20.36 6.26 1.40
N TRP A 218 -19.79 6.96 2.38
CA TRP A 218 -19.09 6.35 3.51
C TRP A 218 -19.90 6.40 4.81
N GLU A 219 -19.75 5.37 5.66
CA GLU A 219 -20.36 5.27 6.99
C GLU A 219 -19.32 4.78 8.02
N PRO A 220 -18.87 5.63 8.95
CA PRO A 220 -19.26 7.04 9.13
C PRO A 220 -18.74 7.91 7.97
N SER A 221 -19.39 9.06 7.76
CA SER A 221 -19.04 9.98 6.67
C SER A 221 -17.80 10.81 6.96
N LYS A 222 -17.40 10.92 8.22
CA LYS A 222 -16.26 11.74 8.67
C LYS A 222 -15.36 10.97 9.63
N ILE A 223 -14.08 11.32 9.60
CA ILE A 223 -13.06 10.73 10.49
C ILE A 223 -13.32 11.04 11.96
N ASP A 224 -13.87 12.23 12.26
CA ASP A 224 -14.17 12.65 13.63
C ASP A 224 -15.35 11.87 14.26
N GLU A 225 -16.14 11.16 13.45
CA GLU A 225 -17.26 10.31 13.90
C GLU A 225 -16.80 8.88 14.27
N ILE A 226 -15.52 8.54 14.00
CA ILE A 226 -14.97 7.23 14.34
C ILE A 226 -14.61 7.19 15.82
N ASN A 227 -15.19 6.22 16.54
CA ASN A 227 -14.68 5.86 17.85
C ASN A 227 -13.50 4.90 17.68
N ILE A 228 -12.31 5.33 18.13
CA ILE A 228 -11.08 4.54 18.01
C ILE A 228 -11.17 3.23 18.82
N GLU A 229 -11.90 3.23 19.95
CA GLU A 229 -12.09 2.03 20.77
C GLU A 229 -12.88 0.95 20.02
N ASP A 230 -13.78 1.33 19.12
CA ASP A 230 -14.57 0.38 18.32
C ASP A 230 -13.73 -0.32 17.25
N LEU A 231 -12.52 0.20 16.94
CA LEU A 231 -11.62 -0.45 15.98
C LEU A 231 -11.14 -1.82 16.46
N ASP A 232 -10.99 -2.01 17.76
CA ASP A 232 -10.49 -3.27 18.32
C ASP A 232 -11.40 -4.45 17.95
N PHE A 233 -12.71 -4.22 17.83
CA PHE A 233 -13.67 -5.21 17.33
C PHE A 233 -13.24 -5.80 15.97
N TYR A 234 -12.71 -4.98 15.06
CA TYR A 234 -12.29 -5.47 13.73
C TYR A 234 -11.02 -6.33 13.80
N PHE A 235 -10.17 -6.10 14.82
CA PHE A 235 -8.92 -6.84 15.03
C PHE A 235 -9.06 -8.09 15.92
N GLU A 236 -10.23 -8.31 16.50
CA GLU A 236 -10.52 -9.55 17.24
C GLU A 236 -10.52 -10.76 16.29
N THR A 237 -10.03 -11.89 16.81
CA THR A 237 -10.01 -13.16 16.07
C THR A 237 -11.40 -13.57 15.63
N HIS A 238 -11.53 -13.89 14.36
CA HIS A 238 -12.77 -14.43 13.78
C HIS A 238 -12.82 -15.96 13.93
N THR A 239 -13.93 -16.58 13.51
CA THR A 239 -14.13 -18.03 13.58
C THR A 239 -13.26 -18.83 12.63
N GLU A 240 -12.86 -18.24 11.50
CA GLU A 240 -12.00 -18.89 10.52
C GLU A 240 -10.56 -18.39 10.62
N ASN A 241 -9.61 -19.31 10.52
CA ASN A 241 -8.18 -19.01 10.55
C ASN A 241 -7.55 -19.26 9.18
N LEU A 242 -6.52 -18.49 8.86
CA LEU A 242 -5.69 -18.74 7.69
C LEU A 242 -4.68 -19.84 8.01
N TYR A 243 -4.74 -20.94 7.28
CA TYR A 243 -3.79 -22.05 7.42
C TYR A 243 -2.63 -21.85 6.43
N LEU A 244 -1.51 -21.31 6.94
CA LEU A 244 -0.27 -21.08 6.18
C LEU A 244 0.85 -22.03 6.58
#